data_d64381ec01a6f69dc8b7735f80de5c79
#
_entry.id   d64381ec01a6f69dc8b7735f80de5c79
#
_cell.length_a   1.000
_cell.length_b   1.000
_cell.length_c   1.000
_cell.angle_alpha   90.00
_cell.angle_beta   90.00
_cell.angle_gamma   90.00
#
_symmetry.space_group_name_H-M   'P 1'
#
loop_
_entity.id
_entity.type
_entity.pdbx_description
1 polymer ?
#
loop_
_entity_poly.entity_id
_entity_poly.type
_entity_poly.pdbx_seq_one_letter_code
_entity_poly.pdbx_strand_id
1 'polypeptide(L)'
;MNQLSKCVLRTAVVALVWIPLHAFAQLTLDDFTSGAYVKHLNGATAQDVHYAKLAHGSLLGAARQTNFSIGPNYYNQGATQSISKGIWILDAGFGTVAASDITYGVTLAGVAAPMGLDLSGFSGFQLNFAGVASSEDLGVIIVVFPHDGNNAAFEQVLPTYANPISIHFPFSGFNTPGGLTQADVSDIDYIVIEAYGGGFASFGITSFQAIN
;
A
#
# COMPACT_ATOMS: atom_id res chain seq x y z
N MET A 1 -61.53 -10.09 -57.05
CA MET A 1 -60.19 -10.70 -57.04
C MET A 1 -59.39 -10.01 -55.96
N ASN A 2 -59.27 -10.67 -54.81
CA ASN A 2 -58.61 -10.11 -53.58
C ASN A 2 -57.17 -10.57 -53.54
N GLN A 3 -56.23 -9.63 -53.53
CA GLN A 3 -54.84 -9.90 -53.20
C GLN A 3 -54.64 -9.65 -51.75
N LEU A 4 -54.40 -10.73 -50.95
CA LEU A 4 -53.97 -10.68 -49.59
C LEU A 4 -52.48 -10.40 -49.54
N SER A 5 -52.12 -9.23 -49.01
CA SER A 5 -50.77 -8.80 -48.73
C SER A 5 -50.25 -9.55 -47.45
N LYS A 6 -49.27 -10.44 -47.62
CA LYS A 6 -48.61 -11.12 -46.53
C LYS A 6 -47.59 -10.18 -45.88
N CYS A 7 -47.95 -9.65 -44.73
CA CYS A 7 -47.00 -8.92 -43.86
C CYS A 7 -46.08 -9.92 -43.16
N VAL A 8 -44.81 -9.97 -43.57
CA VAL A 8 -43.78 -10.78 -42.89
C VAL A 8 -43.19 -9.96 -41.74
N LEU A 9 -43.63 -10.29 -40.56
CA LEU A 9 -43.07 -9.72 -39.32
C LEU A 9 -41.66 -10.34 -39.08
N ARG A 10 -40.61 -9.57 -39.33
CA ARG A 10 -39.22 -9.94 -38.99
C ARG A 10 -38.99 -9.64 -37.51
N THR A 11 -39.01 -10.67 -36.69
CA THR A 11 -38.61 -10.60 -35.29
C THR A 11 -37.10 -10.46 -35.23
N ALA A 12 -36.60 -9.29 -34.89
CA ALA A 12 -35.19 -9.08 -34.59
C ALA A 12 -34.92 -9.60 -33.18
N VAL A 13 -34.20 -10.72 -33.09
CA VAL A 13 -33.68 -11.23 -31.83
C VAL A 13 -32.45 -10.39 -31.47
N VAL A 14 -32.61 -9.47 -30.54
CA VAL A 14 -31.47 -8.75 -29.94
C VAL A 14 -30.82 -9.71 -28.95
N ALA A 15 -29.68 -10.31 -29.32
CA ALA A 15 -28.85 -11.04 -28.41
C ALA A 15 -28.18 -10.05 -27.47
N LEU A 16 -28.68 -9.95 -26.23
CA LEU A 16 -27.95 -9.26 -25.14
C LEU A 16 -26.68 -10.08 -24.85
N VAL A 17 -25.55 -9.59 -25.34
CA VAL A 17 -24.24 -10.08 -24.93
C VAL A 17 -24.01 -9.60 -23.50
N TRP A 18 -24.17 -10.48 -22.55
CA TRP A 18 -23.69 -10.26 -21.18
C TRP A 18 -22.17 -10.24 -21.22
N ILE A 19 -21.58 -9.05 -21.27
CA ILE A 19 -20.17 -8.86 -20.96
C ILE A 19 -20.10 -8.88 -19.43
N PRO A 20 -19.47 -9.89 -18.81
CA PRO A 20 -19.24 -9.84 -17.37
C PRO A 20 -18.36 -8.60 -17.13
N LEU A 21 -18.92 -7.55 -16.50
CA LEU A 21 -18.09 -6.54 -15.85
C LEU A 21 -17.32 -7.30 -14.77
N HIS A 22 -16.07 -7.65 -15.07
CA HIS A 22 -15.12 -8.03 -14.03
C HIS A 22 -14.92 -6.75 -13.20
N ALA A 23 -15.69 -6.60 -12.14
CA ALA A 23 -15.37 -5.65 -11.10
C ALA A 23 -13.97 -6.03 -10.62
N PHE A 24 -12.97 -5.19 -10.88
CA PHE A 24 -11.65 -5.36 -10.32
C PHE A 24 -11.84 -5.43 -8.81
N ALA A 25 -11.59 -6.59 -8.23
CA ALA A 25 -11.71 -6.74 -6.79
C ALA A 25 -10.60 -5.89 -6.18
N GLN A 26 -10.99 -5.02 -5.28
CA GLN A 26 -10.10 -4.14 -4.53
C GLN A 26 -10.45 -4.26 -3.07
N LEU A 27 -9.44 -4.50 -2.24
CA LEU A 27 -9.58 -4.64 -0.80
C LEU A 27 -8.70 -3.59 -0.12
N THR A 28 -9.29 -2.60 0.53
CA THR A 28 -8.53 -1.63 1.32
C THR A 28 -8.01 -2.29 2.58
N LEU A 29 -6.69 -2.41 2.70
CA LEU A 29 -6.01 -2.95 3.87
C LEU A 29 -5.88 -1.87 4.95
N ASP A 30 -5.41 -0.69 4.60
CA ASP A 30 -5.35 0.49 5.48
C ASP A 30 -5.67 1.77 4.68
N ASP A 31 -6.50 2.64 5.24
CA ASP A 31 -6.89 3.95 4.69
C ASP A 31 -6.31 5.13 5.48
N PHE A 32 -5.45 4.85 6.46
CA PHE A 32 -4.77 5.81 7.34
C PHE A 32 -5.70 6.78 8.09
N THR A 33 -6.99 6.47 8.20
CA THR A 33 -7.97 7.30 8.94
C THR A 33 -7.92 7.06 10.44
N SER A 34 -7.34 5.94 10.88
CA SER A 34 -7.18 5.58 12.29
C SER A 34 -5.73 5.67 12.75
N GLY A 35 -5.53 5.75 14.08
CA GLY A 35 -4.21 5.76 14.69
C GLY A 35 -3.43 7.03 14.39
N ALA A 36 -4.03 8.18 14.64
CA ALA A 36 -3.37 9.47 14.44
C ALA A 36 -2.04 9.56 15.18
N TYR A 37 -1.01 10.03 14.47
CA TYR A 37 0.37 10.11 14.95
C TYR A 37 1.07 11.28 14.28
N VAL A 38 1.85 12.04 15.04
CA VAL A 38 2.73 13.09 14.50
C VAL A 38 4.02 13.09 15.30
N LYS A 39 5.15 13.00 14.63
CA LYS A 39 6.47 13.08 15.24
C LYS A 39 7.42 13.88 14.37
N HIS A 40 8.16 14.76 15.01
CA HIS A 40 9.31 15.44 14.42
C HIS A 40 10.59 14.94 15.09
N LEU A 41 11.56 14.53 14.28
CA LEU A 41 12.90 14.14 14.72
C LEU A 41 13.93 15.10 14.15
N ASN A 42 14.87 15.54 14.99
CA ASN A 42 15.91 16.52 14.59
C ASN A 42 17.30 16.16 15.12
N GLY A 43 17.52 14.97 15.64
CA GLY A 43 18.86 14.48 16.05
C GLY A 43 19.68 13.99 14.85
N ALA A 44 20.96 13.73 15.07
CA ALA A 44 21.85 13.16 14.05
C ALA A 44 21.49 11.69 13.72
N THR A 45 20.98 10.96 14.70
CA THR A 45 20.42 9.61 14.58
C THR A 45 19.30 9.49 15.61
N ALA A 46 18.07 9.66 15.21
CA ALA A 46 16.93 9.58 16.11
C ALA A 46 15.90 8.62 15.54
N GLN A 47 15.15 7.98 16.41
CA GLN A 47 14.06 7.07 16.05
C GLN A 47 12.87 7.22 16.99
N ASP A 48 11.69 6.87 16.52
CA ASP A 48 10.46 6.80 17.29
C ASP A 48 9.64 5.60 16.84
N VAL A 49 8.90 5.00 17.77
CA VAL A 49 8.03 3.86 17.51
C VAL A 49 6.66 4.16 18.10
N HIS A 50 5.62 4.01 17.27
CA HIS A 50 4.24 4.23 17.67
C HIS A 50 3.36 3.02 17.32
N TYR A 51 2.41 2.69 18.20
CA TYR A 51 1.45 1.61 17.99
C TYR A 51 0.02 2.15 18.02
N ALA A 52 -0.77 1.76 17.04
CA ALA A 52 -2.15 2.19 16.93
C ALA A 52 -3.07 1.04 16.55
N LYS A 53 -4.28 1.00 17.13
CA LYS A 53 -5.32 0.07 16.72
C LYS A 53 -6.03 0.61 15.48
N LEU A 54 -6.20 -0.26 14.49
CA LEU A 54 -6.94 0.08 13.28
C LEU A 54 -8.45 0.00 13.53
N ALA A 55 -9.16 1.04 13.15
CA ALA A 55 -10.62 1.14 13.30
C ALA A 55 -11.37 0.90 11.98
N HIS A 56 -10.67 0.90 10.85
CA HIS A 56 -11.21 0.78 9.50
C HIS A 56 -10.32 -0.11 8.64
N GLY A 57 -10.84 -0.49 7.47
CA GLY A 57 -10.15 -1.35 6.51
C GLY A 57 -10.30 -2.85 6.83
N SER A 58 -9.68 -3.69 6.01
CA SER A 58 -9.74 -5.15 6.16
C SER A 58 -8.91 -5.67 7.32
N LEU A 59 -8.00 -4.85 7.84
CA LEU A 59 -7.21 -5.15 9.03
C LEU A 59 -7.86 -4.61 10.31
N LEU A 60 -9.18 -4.42 10.30
CA LEU A 60 -9.96 -3.93 11.44
C LEU A 60 -9.63 -4.67 12.72
N GLY A 61 -9.26 -3.93 13.75
CA GLY A 61 -8.91 -4.48 15.06
C GLY A 61 -7.46 -4.91 15.20
N ALA A 62 -6.70 -5.07 14.10
CA ALA A 62 -5.26 -5.26 14.14
C ALA A 62 -4.55 -4.01 14.64
N ALA A 63 -3.32 -4.17 15.12
CA ALA A 63 -2.46 -3.04 15.41
C ALA A 63 -1.55 -2.74 14.22
N ARG A 64 -1.26 -1.46 14.04
CA ARG A 64 -0.24 -0.94 13.16
C ARG A 64 0.92 -0.42 14.01
N GLN A 65 2.10 -0.94 13.80
CA GLN A 65 3.33 -0.34 14.29
C GLN A 65 3.85 0.64 13.24
N THR A 66 4.30 1.78 13.67
CA THR A 66 4.93 2.79 12.85
C THR A 66 6.30 3.07 13.43
N ASN A 67 7.36 2.79 12.67
CA ASN A 67 8.72 3.17 13.01
C ASN A 67 9.10 4.39 12.18
N PHE A 68 9.78 5.33 12.81
CA PHE A 68 10.29 6.51 12.15
C PHE A 68 11.72 6.76 12.59
N SER A 69 12.62 6.88 11.64
CA SER A 69 14.04 7.13 11.91
C SER A 69 14.61 8.19 11.00
N ILE A 70 15.60 8.90 11.49
CA ILE A 70 16.45 9.76 10.70
C ILE A 70 17.91 9.32 10.83
N GLY A 71 18.62 9.35 9.70
CA GLY A 71 20.05 9.14 9.63
C GLY A 71 20.81 10.47 9.63
N PRO A 72 21.78 10.68 8.70
CA PRO A 72 22.47 11.95 8.56
C PRO A 72 21.49 13.11 8.39
N ASN A 73 21.74 14.19 9.11
CA ASN A 73 20.95 15.42 9.11
C ASN A 73 21.92 16.62 9.04
N TYR A 74 22.49 16.81 7.86
CA TYR A 74 23.64 17.73 7.66
C TYR A 74 23.34 19.19 7.96
N TYR A 75 22.08 19.60 7.84
CA TYR A 75 21.66 20.99 8.03
C TYR A 75 20.71 21.17 9.24
N ASN A 76 20.58 20.14 10.10
CA ASN A 76 19.67 20.15 11.26
C ASN A 76 18.22 20.50 10.91
N GLN A 77 17.77 20.13 9.71
CA GLN A 77 16.39 20.35 9.26
C GLN A 77 15.44 19.30 9.86
N GLY A 78 15.95 18.09 10.14
CA GLY A 78 15.16 16.99 10.64
C GLY A 78 14.17 16.45 9.63
N ALA A 79 13.26 15.61 10.14
CA ALA A 79 12.14 15.08 9.35
C ALA A 79 10.88 14.99 10.22
N THR A 80 9.73 15.00 9.57
CA THR A 80 8.42 14.81 10.21
C THR A 80 7.72 13.62 9.59
N GLN A 81 7.22 12.74 10.45
CA GLN A 81 6.26 11.72 10.06
C GLN A 81 4.91 12.03 10.67
N SER A 82 3.84 11.85 9.90
CA SER A 82 2.49 11.97 10.42
C SER A 82 1.53 10.97 9.77
N ILE A 83 0.55 10.52 10.55
CA ILE A 83 -0.61 9.80 10.08
C ILE A 83 -1.83 10.54 10.60
N SER A 84 -2.59 11.13 9.72
CA SER A 84 -3.80 11.87 10.08
C SER A 84 -4.71 12.10 8.88
N LYS A 85 -6.01 12.13 9.13
CA LYS A 85 -7.03 12.46 8.11
C LYS A 85 -6.93 11.61 6.83
N GLY A 86 -6.56 10.33 6.97
CA GLY A 86 -6.47 9.43 5.83
C GLY A 86 -5.17 9.58 5.01
N ILE A 87 -4.11 10.13 5.58
CA ILE A 87 -2.82 10.24 4.88
C ILE A 87 -1.69 9.87 5.84
N TRP A 88 -0.77 9.02 5.38
CA TRP A 88 0.54 8.79 5.96
C TRP A 88 1.56 9.65 5.20
N ILE A 89 2.20 10.56 5.90
CA ILE A 89 3.15 11.53 5.34
C ILE A 89 4.53 11.31 5.95
N LEU A 90 5.56 11.30 5.12
CA LEU A 90 6.94 11.55 5.48
C LEU A 90 7.38 12.85 4.81
N ASP A 91 8.01 13.72 5.56
CA ASP A 91 8.56 14.99 5.09
C ASP A 91 9.95 15.19 5.68
N ALA A 92 10.99 14.92 4.87
CA ALA A 92 12.38 15.04 5.25
C ALA A 92 12.92 16.40 4.78
N GLY A 93 13.53 17.15 5.70
CA GLY A 93 14.16 18.42 5.40
C GLY A 93 15.42 18.25 4.53
N PHE A 94 15.86 19.34 3.93
CA PHE A 94 17.03 19.33 3.07
C PHE A 94 18.28 18.77 3.78
N GLY A 95 18.95 17.82 3.14
CA GLY A 95 20.13 17.16 3.67
C GLY A 95 19.83 16.18 4.84
N THR A 96 18.59 15.77 5.02
CA THR A 96 18.19 14.77 6.01
C THR A 96 17.83 13.47 5.31
N VAL A 97 18.43 12.36 5.72
CA VAL A 97 17.99 11.01 5.33
C VAL A 97 16.95 10.54 6.33
N ALA A 98 15.81 10.09 5.84
CA ALA A 98 14.71 9.60 6.68
C ALA A 98 14.16 8.28 6.14
N ALA A 99 13.73 7.43 7.06
CA ALA A 99 13.00 6.20 6.77
C ALA A 99 11.77 6.09 7.68
N SER A 100 10.74 5.53 7.14
CA SER A 100 9.47 5.31 7.83
C SER A 100 8.92 3.96 7.44
N ASP A 101 8.66 3.10 8.45
CA ASP A 101 8.12 1.77 8.27
C ASP A 101 6.74 1.68 8.89
N ILE A 102 5.87 0.95 8.21
CA ILE A 102 4.58 0.51 8.76
C ILE A 102 4.57 -1.01 8.79
N THR A 103 4.33 -1.59 9.96
CA THR A 103 4.24 -3.03 10.16
C THR A 103 2.84 -3.42 10.63
N TYR A 104 2.25 -4.40 9.96
CA TYR A 104 1.01 -5.10 10.34
C TYR A 104 1.36 -6.51 10.82
N GLY A 105 0.51 -7.08 11.69
CA GLY A 105 0.75 -8.38 12.32
C GLY A 105 1.39 -8.27 13.71
N VAL A 106 1.18 -7.16 14.39
CA VAL A 106 1.67 -6.90 15.75
C VAL A 106 0.52 -6.54 16.70
N THR A 107 0.79 -6.66 18.01
CA THR A 107 -0.09 -6.13 19.07
C THR A 107 0.22 -4.67 19.38
N LEU A 108 -0.62 -4.01 20.18
CA LEU A 108 -0.34 -2.68 20.71
C LEU A 108 0.88 -2.64 21.68
N ALA A 109 1.35 -3.79 22.13
CA ALA A 109 2.55 -3.93 22.94
C ALA A 109 3.81 -4.25 22.10
N GLY A 110 3.70 -4.27 20.77
CA GLY A 110 4.80 -4.57 19.85
C GLY A 110 5.19 -6.05 19.81
N VAL A 111 4.31 -6.93 20.29
CA VAL A 111 4.52 -8.38 20.22
C VAL A 111 3.95 -8.89 18.89
N ALA A 112 4.63 -9.84 18.28
CA ALA A 112 4.18 -10.54 17.10
C ALA A 112 2.74 -11.10 17.27
N ALA A 113 1.88 -10.84 16.32
CA ALA A 113 0.49 -11.31 16.28
C ALA A 113 0.11 -11.61 14.82
N PRO A 114 0.43 -12.81 14.31
CA PRO A 114 0.15 -13.21 12.95
C PRO A 114 -1.26 -12.89 12.53
N MET A 115 -1.43 -12.35 11.31
CA MET A 115 -2.72 -11.87 10.82
C MET A 115 -3.60 -12.99 10.27
N GLY A 116 -3.01 -14.05 9.70
CA GLY A 116 -3.75 -15.07 8.94
C GLY A 116 -4.52 -14.46 7.77
N LEU A 117 -3.91 -13.48 7.09
CA LEU A 117 -4.57 -12.71 6.03
C LEU A 117 -4.57 -13.48 4.72
N ASP A 118 -5.76 -13.79 4.18
CA ASP A 118 -5.92 -14.44 2.88
C ASP A 118 -6.12 -13.41 1.77
N LEU A 119 -5.14 -13.32 0.88
CA LEU A 119 -5.16 -12.50 -0.34
C LEU A 119 -5.12 -13.34 -1.63
N SER A 120 -5.46 -14.64 -1.56
CA SER A 120 -5.42 -15.55 -2.72
C SER A 120 -6.33 -15.12 -3.89
N GLY A 121 -7.32 -14.27 -3.62
CA GLY A 121 -8.21 -13.68 -4.63
C GLY A 121 -7.64 -12.43 -5.34
N PHE A 122 -6.39 -12.03 -5.06
CA PHE A 122 -5.78 -10.81 -5.59
C PHE A 122 -4.50 -11.12 -6.37
N SER A 123 -3.99 -10.14 -7.13
CA SER A 123 -2.80 -10.28 -7.97
C SER A 123 -1.62 -9.42 -7.50
N GLY A 124 -1.85 -8.47 -6.58
CA GLY A 124 -0.81 -7.59 -6.08
C GLY A 124 -1.30 -6.59 -5.05
N PHE A 125 -0.36 -5.78 -4.58
CA PHE A 125 -0.64 -4.61 -3.75
C PHE A 125 -0.63 -3.33 -4.58
N GLN A 126 -1.31 -2.31 -4.06
CA GLN A 126 -1.27 -0.95 -4.58
C GLN A 126 -1.13 0.05 -3.44
N LEU A 127 -0.21 0.99 -3.61
CA LEU A 127 -0.11 2.19 -2.79
C LEU A 127 -0.59 3.39 -3.60
N ASN A 128 -1.52 4.15 -3.04
CA ASN A 128 -2.03 5.37 -3.65
C ASN A 128 -1.38 6.58 -2.97
N PHE A 129 -0.67 7.38 -3.75
CA PHE A 129 0.01 8.58 -3.29
C PHE A 129 -0.79 9.82 -3.64
N ALA A 130 -0.99 10.71 -2.66
CA ALA A 130 -1.49 12.06 -2.89
C ALA A 130 -0.44 12.92 -3.59
N GLY A 131 0.82 12.65 -3.33
CA GLY A 131 1.95 13.33 -3.98
C GLY A 131 3.27 12.73 -3.56
N VAL A 132 4.27 12.96 -4.40
CA VAL A 132 5.69 12.62 -4.20
C VAL A 132 6.50 13.81 -4.64
N ALA A 133 7.48 14.21 -3.84
CA ALA A 133 8.49 15.21 -4.21
C ALA A 133 9.82 14.81 -3.58
N SER A 134 10.87 14.70 -4.38
CA SER A 134 12.20 14.34 -3.89
C SER A 134 13.27 14.95 -4.78
N SER A 135 14.42 15.32 -4.20
CA SER A 135 15.62 15.71 -4.94
C SER A 135 16.52 14.52 -5.28
N GLU A 136 16.29 13.37 -4.67
CA GLU A 136 17.03 12.13 -4.87
C GLU A 136 16.04 10.96 -4.98
N ASP A 137 16.54 9.75 -5.17
CA ASP A 137 15.70 8.57 -5.25
C ASP A 137 14.94 8.36 -3.93
N LEU A 138 13.65 8.22 -4.06
CA LEU A 138 12.73 7.83 -3.00
C LEU A 138 12.29 6.40 -3.28
N GLY A 139 12.59 5.48 -2.36
CA GLY A 139 12.23 4.08 -2.48
C GLY A 139 11.07 3.69 -1.60
N VAL A 140 10.27 2.75 -2.07
CA VAL A 140 9.28 2.04 -1.25
C VAL A 140 9.49 0.55 -1.42
N ILE A 141 9.55 -0.16 -0.28
CA ILE A 141 9.67 -1.61 -0.23
C ILE A 141 8.41 -2.16 0.45
N ILE A 142 7.83 -3.21 -0.12
CA ILE A 142 6.84 -4.03 0.57
C ILE A 142 7.50 -5.37 0.86
N VAL A 143 7.50 -5.78 2.13
CA VAL A 143 7.96 -7.10 2.57
C VAL A 143 6.77 -7.88 3.09
N VAL A 144 6.59 -9.09 2.60
CA VAL A 144 5.54 -10.02 3.00
C VAL A 144 6.16 -11.20 3.71
N PHE A 145 5.55 -11.63 4.80
CA PHE A 145 5.94 -12.79 5.60
C PHE A 145 4.78 -13.78 5.60
N PRO A 146 4.75 -14.76 4.66
CA PRO A 146 3.80 -15.86 4.70
C PRO A 146 3.99 -16.75 5.93
N HIS A 147 2.93 -17.44 6.36
CA HIS A 147 2.98 -18.33 7.54
C HIS A 147 4.03 -19.43 7.41
N ASP A 148 4.02 -20.14 6.28
CA ASP A 148 4.89 -21.29 6.01
C ASP A 148 6.01 -21.00 4.99
N GLY A 149 6.18 -19.74 4.58
CA GLY A 149 7.08 -19.33 3.50
C GLY A 149 8.30 -18.55 3.98
N ASN A 150 9.20 -18.31 3.03
CA ASN A 150 10.24 -17.31 3.22
C ASN A 150 9.66 -15.93 2.98
N ASN A 151 10.18 -14.95 3.70
CA ASN A 151 9.83 -13.55 3.43
C ASN A 151 10.22 -13.18 2.00
N ALA A 152 9.38 -12.37 1.38
CA ALA A 152 9.58 -11.85 0.03
C ALA A 152 9.46 -10.32 0.05
N ALA A 153 10.28 -9.65 -0.74
CA ALA A 153 10.29 -8.20 -0.84
C ALA A 153 10.15 -7.74 -2.30
N PHE A 154 9.52 -6.61 -2.49
CA PHE A 154 9.50 -5.89 -3.75
C PHE A 154 9.79 -4.41 -3.50
N GLU A 155 10.86 -3.92 -4.11
CA GLU A 155 11.28 -2.53 -4.06
C GLU A 155 10.87 -1.80 -5.34
N GLN A 156 10.36 -0.59 -5.17
CA GLN A 156 10.02 0.31 -6.26
C GLN A 156 10.61 1.70 -5.99
N VAL A 157 11.40 2.18 -6.91
CA VAL A 157 11.85 3.59 -6.92
C VAL A 157 10.73 4.46 -7.46
N LEU A 158 10.41 5.51 -6.73
CA LEU A 158 9.35 6.45 -7.07
C LEU A 158 9.90 7.57 -7.98
N PRO A 159 9.06 8.19 -8.82
CA PRO A 159 9.45 9.37 -9.57
C PRO A 159 9.81 10.53 -8.61
N THR A 160 10.76 11.37 -9.00
CA THR A 160 11.19 12.54 -8.20
C THR A 160 10.06 13.55 -7.99
N TYR A 161 9.05 13.53 -8.86
CA TYR A 161 7.84 14.33 -8.73
C TYR A 161 6.63 13.61 -9.34
N ALA A 162 5.55 13.49 -8.57
CA ALA A 162 4.26 13.01 -9.04
C ALA A 162 3.12 13.54 -8.17
N ASN A 163 1.93 13.77 -8.77
CA ASN A 163 0.77 14.25 -8.04
C ASN A 163 -0.52 14.03 -8.84
N PRO A 164 -1.46 13.20 -8.41
CA PRO A 164 -1.28 12.00 -7.59
C PRO A 164 -0.72 10.83 -8.41
N ILE A 165 -0.33 9.72 -7.78
CA ILE A 165 0.13 8.51 -8.48
C ILE A 165 -0.30 7.26 -7.70
N SER A 166 -0.59 6.16 -8.43
CA SER A 166 -0.78 4.82 -7.87
C SER A 166 0.37 3.93 -8.32
N ILE A 167 0.99 3.24 -7.38
CA ILE A 167 2.08 2.31 -7.64
C ILE A 167 1.60 0.90 -7.34
N HIS A 168 1.77 0.01 -8.32
CA HIS A 168 1.38 -1.39 -8.25
C HIS A 168 2.58 -2.28 -7.97
N PHE A 169 2.44 -3.21 -7.03
CA PHE A 169 3.41 -4.22 -6.62
C PHE A 169 2.82 -5.61 -6.91
N PRO A 170 2.95 -6.14 -8.16
CA PRO A 170 2.40 -7.44 -8.50
C PRO A 170 3.06 -8.55 -7.69
N PHE A 171 2.30 -9.55 -7.26
CA PHE A 171 2.85 -10.67 -6.48
C PHE A 171 3.96 -11.41 -7.23
N SER A 172 3.87 -11.48 -8.54
CA SER A 172 4.90 -12.08 -9.40
C SER A 172 6.23 -11.33 -9.43
N GLY A 173 6.28 -10.09 -8.94
CA GLY A 173 7.48 -9.25 -8.91
C GLY A 173 8.30 -9.36 -7.62
N PHE A 174 7.79 -10.05 -6.60
CA PHE A 174 8.52 -10.24 -5.35
C PHE A 174 9.74 -11.16 -5.54
N ASN A 175 10.80 -10.96 -4.78
CA ASN A 175 12.14 -11.52 -4.96
C ASN A 175 12.30 -13.01 -4.58
N THR A 176 11.23 -13.78 -4.60
CA THR A 176 11.27 -15.23 -4.49
C THR A 176 11.23 -15.88 -5.88
N PRO A 177 11.75 -17.10 -6.07
CA PRO A 177 11.60 -17.82 -7.33
C PRO A 177 10.14 -17.96 -7.73
N GLY A 178 9.73 -17.27 -8.83
CA GLY A 178 8.34 -17.24 -9.30
C GLY A 178 7.43 -16.19 -8.63
N GLY A 179 7.98 -15.31 -7.78
CA GLY A 179 7.21 -14.33 -7.01
C GLY A 179 6.47 -14.96 -5.82
N LEU A 180 5.53 -14.22 -5.22
CA LEU A 180 4.63 -14.78 -4.21
C LEU A 180 3.60 -15.69 -4.90
N THR A 181 3.52 -16.94 -4.44
CA THR A 181 2.57 -17.94 -4.95
C THR A 181 1.20 -17.76 -4.31
N GLN A 182 0.18 -18.44 -4.84
CA GLN A 182 -1.16 -18.49 -4.22
C GLN A 182 -1.11 -19.06 -2.78
N ALA A 183 -0.21 -20.03 -2.51
CA ALA A 183 -0.04 -20.58 -1.17
C ALA A 183 0.53 -19.51 -0.21
N ASP A 184 1.53 -18.74 -0.66
CA ASP A 184 2.15 -17.69 0.15
C ASP A 184 1.16 -16.58 0.52
N VAL A 185 0.28 -16.18 -0.40
CA VAL A 185 -0.68 -15.10 -0.17
C VAL A 185 -2.00 -15.55 0.46
N SER A 186 -2.21 -16.86 0.63
CA SER A 186 -3.39 -17.40 1.31
C SER A 186 -3.33 -17.33 2.84
N ASP A 187 -2.14 -17.16 3.41
CA ASP A 187 -1.94 -17.05 4.86
C ASP A 187 -0.73 -16.16 5.17
N ILE A 188 -0.97 -14.85 5.24
CA ILE A 188 0.07 -13.85 5.49
C ILE A 188 0.07 -13.48 6.98
N ASP A 189 1.22 -13.69 7.63
CA ASP A 189 1.42 -13.34 9.03
C ASP A 189 1.73 -11.86 9.23
N TYR A 190 2.63 -11.30 8.40
CA TYR A 190 3.09 -9.92 8.54
C TYR A 190 3.23 -9.24 7.19
N ILE A 191 3.02 -7.93 7.18
CA ILE A 191 3.37 -7.06 6.06
C ILE A 191 4.13 -5.86 6.61
N VAL A 192 5.27 -5.53 5.99
CA VAL A 192 6.02 -4.30 6.26
C VAL A 192 6.02 -3.45 5.00
N ILE A 193 5.70 -2.17 5.16
CA ILE A 193 5.87 -1.16 4.12
C ILE A 193 6.95 -0.21 4.62
N GLU A 194 8.09 -0.18 3.97
CA GLU A 194 9.17 0.74 4.24
C GLU A 194 9.22 1.80 3.15
N ALA A 195 9.34 3.06 3.56
CA ALA A 195 9.58 4.18 2.66
C ALA A 195 10.79 4.96 3.14
N TYR A 196 11.74 5.21 2.25
CA TYR A 196 13.00 5.87 2.59
C TYR A 196 13.43 6.84 1.49
N GLY A 197 14.09 7.90 1.88
CA GLY A 197 14.62 8.89 0.95
C GLY A 197 15.70 9.75 1.59
N GLY A 198 16.52 10.34 0.72
CA GLY A 198 17.60 11.26 1.10
C GLY A 198 17.41 12.66 0.54
N GLY A 199 18.29 13.57 0.94
CA GLY A 199 18.37 14.92 0.41
C GLY A 199 17.20 15.82 0.79
N PHE A 200 16.15 15.76 0.06
CA PHE A 200 14.83 16.34 0.30
C PHE A 200 13.83 15.32 -0.23
N ALA A 201 13.06 14.72 0.65
CA ALA A 201 12.07 13.72 0.28
C ALA A 201 10.76 13.95 1.03
N SER A 202 9.66 14.04 0.30
CA SER A 202 8.32 14.18 0.84
C SER A 202 7.37 13.29 0.08
N PHE A 203 6.53 12.55 0.77
CA PHE A 203 5.42 11.81 0.18
C PHE A 203 4.20 11.79 1.10
N GLY A 204 3.03 11.56 0.50
CA GLY A 204 1.80 11.28 1.22
C GLY A 204 1.10 10.07 0.63
N ILE A 205 0.91 8.99 1.41
CA ILE A 205 0.17 7.79 1.02
C ILE A 205 -1.24 7.85 1.59
N THR A 206 -2.25 7.68 0.74
CA THR A 206 -3.67 7.76 1.11
C THR A 206 -4.33 6.41 1.33
N SER A 207 -3.78 5.34 0.75
CA SER A 207 -4.28 4.00 1.01
C SER A 207 -3.28 2.92 0.62
N PHE A 208 -3.37 1.80 1.31
CA PHE A 208 -2.75 0.52 1.00
C PHE A 208 -3.83 -0.50 0.68
N GLN A 209 -3.73 -1.17 -0.47
CA GLN A 209 -4.80 -1.99 -1.02
C GLN A 209 -4.24 -3.28 -1.60
N ALA A 210 -5.07 -4.36 -1.58
CA ALA A 210 -4.89 -5.51 -2.45
C ALA A 210 -5.79 -5.35 -3.67
N ILE A 211 -5.28 -5.68 -4.86
CA ILE A 211 -5.95 -5.47 -6.16
C ILE A 211 -5.78 -6.67 -7.10
N ASN A 212 -6.66 -6.77 -8.08
CA ASN A 212 -6.60 -7.70 -9.22
C ASN A 212 -6.06 -7.02 -10.47
#